data_7ca61dc5eb7398d4c26086dca017a311
#
_entry.id   7ca61dc5eb7398d4c26086dca017a311
#
_cell.length_a   1.000
_cell.length_b   1.000
_cell.length_c   1.000
_cell.angle_alpha   90.00
_cell.angle_beta   90.00
_cell.angle_gamma   90.00
#
_symmetry.space_group_name_H-M   'P 1'
#
loop_
_entity.id
_entity.type
_entity.pdbx_description
1 polymer ?
#
loop_
_entity_poly.entity_id
_entity_poly.type
_entity_poly.pdbx_seq_one_letter_code
_entity_poly.pdbx_strand_id
1 'polypeptide(L)'
;DTFTNITVEGMDDLINVANVIPKEFTNAQGLFLGMIVAMVSIEIYCRLADSGKLSIKMPDTVPTNVSQSFNVLFPGVVTILLISGFGLLFQTVFGISVYNAISACIQTPLRGVLTGLPGYLLIFGLSCVFWVIGIHGTQVLKPVYQATMLEAVVSNTDAVQNGQAPQFILNETFISCFTTMGGAGITIGLVIALL
;
A
#
# COMPACT_ATOMS: atom_id res chain seq x y z
N ASP A 1 -1.99 20.53 0.75
CA ASP A 1 -3.33 20.79 1.32
C ASP A 1 -3.26 21.83 2.43
N THR A 2 -4.37 22.53 2.66
CA THR A 2 -4.54 23.46 3.76
C THR A 2 -5.67 22.94 4.65
N PHE A 3 -5.36 22.67 5.91
CA PHE A 3 -6.35 22.31 6.91
C PHE A 3 -6.72 23.58 7.70
N THR A 4 -8.00 23.88 7.77
CA THR A 4 -8.54 25.06 8.45
C THR A 4 -9.28 24.64 9.73
N ASN A 5 -9.25 25.50 10.73
CA ASN A 5 -9.96 25.29 11.99
C ASN A 5 -9.56 24.00 12.74
N ILE A 6 -8.25 23.70 12.79
CA ILE A 6 -7.74 22.55 13.55
C ILE A 6 -7.65 22.95 15.03
N THR A 7 -8.20 22.11 15.90
CA THR A 7 -7.97 22.18 17.36
C THR A 7 -6.72 21.42 17.71
N VAL A 8 -5.80 22.04 18.45
CA VAL A 8 -4.59 21.41 18.99
C VAL A 8 -4.72 21.36 20.51
N GLU A 9 -4.42 20.19 21.07
CA GLU A 9 -4.48 19.99 22.52
C GLU A 9 -3.55 20.98 23.24
N GLY A 10 -4.13 21.76 24.17
CA GLY A 10 -3.42 22.83 24.89
C GLY A 10 -3.44 24.21 24.24
N MET A 11 -4.17 24.41 23.13
CA MET A 11 -4.42 25.71 22.52
C MET A 11 -5.91 25.98 22.42
N ASP A 12 -6.34 27.18 22.85
CA ASP A 12 -7.75 27.60 22.77
C ASP A 12 -8.11 28.13 21.36
N ASP A 13 -7.11 28.47 20.55
CA ASP A 13 -7.31 29.06 19.23
C ASP A 13 -7.30 27.99 18.12
N LEU A 14 -8.20 28.17 17.15
CA LEU A 14 -8.24 27.36 15.92
C LEU A 14 -7.08 27.73 15.00
N ILE A 15 -6.30 26.74 14.58
CA ILE A 15 -5.12 26.94 13.75
C ILE A 15 -5.39 26.54 12.31
N ASN A 16 -4.86 27.31 11.37
CA ASN A 16 -4.82 26.96 9.95
C ASN A 16 -3.41 26.50 9.58
N VAL A 17 -3.30 25.25 9.10
CA VAL A 17 -2.02 24.66 8.68
C VAL A 17 -2.05 24.50 7.19
N ALA A 18 -1.15 25.19 6.50
CA ALA A 18 -1.00 25.13 5.05
C ALA A 18 0.26 24.34 4.65
N ASN A 19 0.30 23.89 3.41
CA ASN A 19 1.43 23.15 2.80
C ASN A 19 1.79 21.85 3.53
N VAL A 20 0.79 21.12 3.99
CA VAL A 20 0.95 19.81 4.64
C VAL A 20 0.44 18.67 3.76
N ILE A 21 1.04 17.51 3.91
CA ILE A 21 0.59 16.27 3.28
C ILE A 21 -0.22 15.50 4.32
N PRO A 22 -1.48 15.10 4.00
CA PRO A 22 -2.26 14.27 4.91
C PRO A 22 -1.54 12.97 5.26
N LYS A 23 -1.50 12.64 6.54
CA LYS A 23 -0.85 11.42 7.05
C LYS A 23 -1.43 10.15 6.42
N GLU A 24 -2.71 10.16 6.06
CA GLU A 24 -3.42 9.03 5.43
C GLU A 24 -2.78 8.58 4.11
N PHE A 25 -2.17 9.48 3.33
CA PHE A 25 -1.51 9.13 2.07
C PHE A 25 -0.06 8.68 2.24
N THR A 26 0.55 8.90 3.39
CA THR A 26 1.97 8.62 3.64
C THR A 26 2.21 7.50 4.63
N ASN A 27 1.17 7.05 5.33
CA ASN A 27 1.25 5.93 6.26
C ASN A 27 0.90 4.58 5.59
N ALA A 28 0.92 3.51 6.38
CA ALA A 28 0.61 2.17 5.93
C ALA A 28 -0.80 2.01 5.32
N GLN A 29 -1.73 2.88 5.67
CA GLN A 29 -3.10 2.87 5.14
C GLN A 29 -3.13 3.18 3.63
N GLY A 30 -2.18 4.00 3.12
CA GLY A 30 -2.05 4.29 1.69
C GLY A 30 -1.44 3.16 0.85
N LEU A 31 -0.91 2.11 1.47
CA LEU A 31 -0.15 1.07 0.78
C LEU A 31 -1.01 0.29 -0.23
N PHE A 32 -2.25 -0.03 0.10
CA PHE A 32 -3.17 -0.72 -0.81
C PHE A 32 -3.48 0.10 -2.06
N LEU A 33 -3.80 1.38 -1.87
CA LEU A 33 -4.00 2.29 -2.99
C LEU A 33 -2.73 2.39 -3.84
N GLY A 34 -1.56 2.53 -3.20
CA GLY A 34 -0.27 2.59 -3.86
C GLY A 34 0.02 1.36 -4.74
N MET A 35 -0.27 0.15 -4.26
CA MET A 35 -0.10 -1.08 -5.03
C MET A 35 -1.04 -1.12 -6.26
N ILE A 36 -2.31 -0.78 -6.09
CA ILE A 36 -3.27 -0.76 -7.20
C ILE A 36 -2.86 0.29 -8.23
N VAL A 37 -2.54 1.50 -7.79
CA VAL A 37 -2.08 2.59 -8.67
C VAL A 37 -0.81 2.20 -9.40
N ALA A 38 0.15 1.56 -8.75
CA ALA A 38 1.38 1.09 -9.39
C ALA A 38 1.09 0.09 -10.52
N MET A 39 0.25 -0.91 -10.29
CA MET A 39 -0.13 -1.90 -11.30
C MET A 39 -0.85 -1.25 -12.48
N VAL A 40 -1.84 -0.40 -12.21
CA VAL A 40 -2.62 0.29 -13.24
C VAL A 40 -1.75 1.27 -14.02
N SER A 41 -0.86 2.01 -13.35
CA SER A 41 0.01 3.00 -14.01
C SER A 41 1.01 2.33 -14.95
N ILE A 42 1.60 1.20 -14.57
CA ILE A 42 2.50 0.44 -15.45
C ILE A 42 1.76 -0.05 -16.68
N GLU A 43 0.56 -0.61 -16.53
CA GLU A 43 -0.24 -1.10 -17.65
C GLU A 43 -0.61 0.02 -18.62
N ILE A 44 -1.08 1.17 -18.11
CA ILE A 44 -1.40 2.34 -18.93
C ILE A 44 -0.15 2.84 -19.65
N TYR A 45 0.95 2.99 -18.90
CA TYR A 45 2.22 3.47 -19.44
C TYR A 45 2.73 2.57 -20.58
N CYS A 46 2.79 1.26 -20.38
CA CYS A 46 3.24 0.31 -21.40
C CYS A 46 2.37 0.38 -22.66
N ARG A 47 1.05 0.41 -22.52
CA ARG A 47 0.14 0.53 -23.68
C ARG A 47 0.33 1.85 -24.44
N LEU A 48 0.56 2.95 -23.73
CA LEU A 48 0.84 4.24 -24.36
C LEU A 48 2.20 4.25 -25.07
N ALA A 49 3.24 3.71 -24.44
CA ALA A 49 4.58 3.63 -25.01
C ALA A 49 4.60 2.73 -26.25
N ASP A 50 4.00 1.54 -26.18
CA ASP A 50 3.93 0.56 -27.28
C ASP A 50 3.08 1.04 -28.46
N SER A 51 2.12 1.95 -28.21
CA SER A 51 1.29 2.51 -29.29
C SER A 51 2.09 3.31 -30.31
N GLY A 52 3.26 3.80 -29.95
CA GLY A 52 4.11 4.67 -30.77
C GLY A 52 3.51 6.05 -31.11
N LYS A 53 2.25 6.30 -30.71
CA LYS A 53 1.54 7.56 -31.02
C LYS A 53 2.09 8.78 -30.29
N LEU A 54 2.72 8.55 -29.14
CA LEU A 54 3.30 9.58 -28.29
C LEU A 54 4.82 9.69 -28.47
N SER A 55 5.40 9.01 -29.46
CA SER A 55 6.83 9.09 -29.76
C SER A 55 7.17 10.37 -30.53
N ILE A 56 8.25 11.03 -30.11
CA ILE A 56 8.79 12.19 -30.83
C ILE A 56 9.82 11.70 -31.83
N LYS A 57 9.58 11.99 -33.11
CA LYS A 57 10.59 11.78 -34.16
C LYS A 57 11.66 12.88 -34.04
N MET A 58 12.84 12.50 -33.59
CA MET A 58 13.99 13.40 -33.52
C MET A 58 14.86 13.26 -34.74
N PRO A 59 15.59 14.35 -35.15
CA PRO A 59 16.58 14.28 -36.21
C PRO A 59 17.69 13.26 -35.90
N ASP A 60 18.27 12.65 -36.92
CA ASP A 60 19.32 11.62 -36.81
C ASP A 60 20.62 12.13 -36.12
N THR A 61 20.77 13.45 -35.98
CA THR A 61 21.87 14.08 -35.26
C THR A 61 21.76 13.98 -33.73
N VAL A 62 20.60 13.61 -33.20
CA VAL A 62 20.38 13.48 -31.74
C VAL A 62 20.83 12.09 -31.28
N PRO A 63 21.66 12.01 -30.21
CA PRO A 63 22.07 10.74 -29.65
C PRO A 63 20.87 9.88 -29.25
N THR A 64 20.92 8.57 -29.51
CA THR A 64 19.85 7.62 -29.27
C THR A 64 19.32 7.62 -27.81
N ASN A 65 20.22 7.77 -26.84
CA ASN A 65 19.85 7.83 -25.41
C ASN A 65 18.98 9.05 -25.09
N VAL A 66 19.27 10.19 -25.72
CA VAL A 66 18.48 11.43 -25.56
C VAL A 66 17.10 11.24 -26.17
N SER A 67 17.04 10.71 -27.40
CA SER A 67 15.78 10.42 -28.09
C SER A 67 14.90 9.45 -27.28
N GLN A 68 15.48 8.39 -26.70
CA GLN A 68 14.77 7.45 -25.84
C GLN A 68 14.20 8.13 -24.59
N SER A 69 14.99 9.00 -23.94
CA SER A 69 14.52 9.72 -22.74
C SER A 69 13.30 10.60 -23.01
N PHE A 70 13.25 11.24 -24.17
CA PHE A 70 12.07 12.03 -24.55
C PHE A 70 10.87 11.15 -24.93
N ASN A 71 11.12 9.99 -25.55
CA ASN A 71 10.04 9.08 -25.94
C ASN A 71 9.33 8.44 -24.74
N VAL A 72 10.00 8.29 -23.60
CA VAL A 72 9.38 7.79 -22.36
C VAL A 72 8.68 8.90 -21.55
N LEU A 73 9.05 10.15 -21.76
CA LEU A 73 8.51 11.29 -21.01
C LEU A 73 7.02 11.50 -21.27
N PHE A 74 6.59 11.52 -22.54
CA PHE A 74 5.20 11.80 -22.89
C PHE A 74 4.23 10.73 -22.42
N PRO A 75 4.48 9.42 -22.64
CA PRO A 75 3.66 8.38 -22.03
C PRO A 75 3.58 8.50 -20.51
N GLY A 76 4.70 8.87 -19.84
CA GLY A 76 4.74 9.09 -18.39
C GLY A 76 3.82 10.24 -17.94
N VAL A 77 3.94 11.40 -18.58
CA VAL A 77 3.09 12.57 -18.27
C VAL A 77 1.61 12.25 -18.49
N VAL A 78 1.27 11.63 -19.63
CA VAL A 78 -0.12 11.25 -19.92
C VAL A 78 -0.65 10.25 -18.90
N THR A 79 0.17 9.27 -18.48
CA THR A 79 -0.22 8.29 -17.44
C THR A 79 -0.54 9.00 -16.13
N ILE A 80 0.31 9.93 -15.69
CA ILE A 80 0.08 10.70 -14.45
C ILE A 80 -1.22 11.52 -14.56
N LEU A 81 -1.43 12.20 -15.69
CA LEU A 81 -2.65 12.99 -15.92
C LEU A 81 -3.91 12.14 -15.93
N LEU A 82 -3.87 10.96 -16.55
CA LEU A 82 -5.00 10.03 -16.57
C LEU A 82 -5.36 9.51 -15.17
N ILE A 83 -4.36 9.11 -14.38
CA ILE A 83 -4.58 8.61 -13.03
C ILE A 83 -5.07 9.71 -12.09
N SER A 84 -4.43 10.89 -12.15
CA SER A 84 -4.85 12.05 -11.35
C SER A 84 -6.24 12.54 -11.75
N GLY A 85 -6.51 12.60 -13.05
CA GLY A 85 -7.82 12.97 -13.60
C GLY A 85 -8.91 11.97 -13.19
N PHE A 86 -8.61 10.67 -13.20
CA PHE A 86 -9.52 9.65 -12.69
C PHE A 86 -9.82 9.84 -11.20
N GLY A 87 -8.80 10.11 -10.39
CA GLY A 87 -8.98 10.36 -8.95
C GLY A 87 -9.88 11.56 -8.68
N LEU A 88 -9.66 12.67 -9.38
CA LEU A 88 -10.49 13.88 -9.29
C LEU A 88 -11.93 13.62 -9.77
N LEU A 89 -12.09 12.96 -10.91
CA LEU A 89 -13.41 12.62 -11.44
C LEU A 89 -14.17 11.71 -10.48
N PHE A 90 -13.52 10.69 -9.93
CA PHE A 90 -14.11 9.79 -8.95
C PHE A 90 -14.61 10.54 -7.72
N GLN A 91 -13.77 11.42 -7.16
CA GLN A 91 -14.13 12.22 -6.00
C GLN A 91 -15.30 13.17 -6.30
N THR A 92 -15.34 13.77 -7.50
CA THR A 92 -16.41 14.69 -7.90
C THR A 92 -17.74 13.96 -8.10
N VAL A 93 -17.72 12.75 -8.68
CA VAL A 93 -18.93 11.96 -8.97
C VAL A 93 -19.50 11.29 -7.72
N PHE A 94 -18.62 10.67 -6.92
CA PHE A 94 -19.03 9.86 -5.76
C PHE A 94 -18.97 10.60 -4.43
N GLY A 95 -18.38 11.80 -4.37
CA GLY A 95 -18.23 12.59 -3.14
C GLY A 95 -17.22 12.01 -2.14
N ILE A 96 -16.54 10.90 -2.49
CA ILE A 96 -15.53 10.24 -1.67
C ILE A 96 -14.25 10.04 -2.47
N SER A 97 -13.10 10.05 -1.80
CA SER A 97 -11.82 9.77 -2.46
C SER A 97 -11.71 8.29 -2.84
N VAL A 98 -10.91 7.98 -3.87
CA VAL A 98 -10.57 6.59 -4.24
C VAL A 98 -9.96 5.85 -3.06
N TYR A 99 -9.16 6.55 -2.26
CA TYR A 99 -8.57 6.03 -1.02
C TYR A 99 -9.66 5.53 -0.06
N ASN A 100 -10.66 6.37 0.25
CA ASN A 100 -11.75 6.01 1.16
C ASN A 100 -12.60 4.85 0.62
N ALA A 101 -12.83 4.81 -0.69
CA ALA A 101 -13.54 3.70 -1.33
C ALA A 101 -12.78 2.38 -1.19
N ILE A 102 -11.47 2.36 -1.46
CA ILE A 102 -10.62 1.17 -1.30
C ILE A 102 -10.53 0.77 0.17
N SER A 103 -10.37 1.73 1.08
CA SER A 103 -10.34 1.45 2.51
C SER A 103 -11.63 0.80 2.99
N ALA A 104 -12.78 1.33 2.62
CA ALA A 104 -14.07 0.78 3.03
C ALA A 104 -14.36 -0.60 2.41
N CYS A 105 -14.06 -0.77 1.11
CA CYS A 105 -14.44 -1.97 0.37
C CYS A 105 -13.46 -3.14 0.54
N ILE A 106 -12.17 -2.86 0.73
CA ILE A 106 -11.11 -3.87 0.74
C ILE A 106 -10.41 -3.93 2.10
N GLN A 107 -9.86 -2.82 2.58
CA GLN A 107 -9.02 -2.84 3.78
C GLN A 107 -9.81 -3.20 5.04
N THR A 108 -10.98 -2.58 5.24
CA THR A 108 -11.78 -2.80 6.45
C THR A 108 -12.24 -4.25 6.59
N PRO A 109 -12.87 -4.90 5.59
CA PRO A 109 -13.22 -6.31 5.69
C PRO A 109 -12.00 -7.22 5.80
N LEU A 110 -10.93 -6.94 5.04
CA LEU A 110 -9.71 -7.74 5.08
C LEU A 110 -9.02 -7.65 6.45
N ARG A 111 -9.00 -6.47 7.07
CA ARG A 111 -8.49 -6.29 8.43
C ARG A 111 -9.28 -7.13 9.43
N GLY A 112 -10.61 -7.11 9.38
CA GLY A 112 -11.46 -7.92 10.26
C GLY A 112 -11.17 -9.41 10.17
N VAL A 113 -10.86 -9.91 8.98
CA VAL A 113 -10.49 -11.32 8.77
C VAL A 113 -9.07 -11.61 9.23
N LEU A 114 -8.07 -10.82 8.77
CA LEU A 114 -6.65 -11.13 8.96
C LEU A 114 -6.14 -10.88 10.38
N THR A 115 -6.69 -9.89 11.10
CA THR A 115 -6.33 -9.65 12.50
C THR A 115 -7.05 -10.57 13.48
N GLY A 116 -8.00 -11.37 12.99
CA GLY A 116 -8.60 -12.47 13.73
C GLY A 116 -7.76 -13.75 13.64
N LEU A 117 -7.80 -14.58 14.71
CA LEU A 117 -7.05 -15.82 14.79
C LEU A 117 -7.29 -16.79 13.61
N PRO A 118 -8.54 -17.01 13.13
CA PRO A 118 -8.76 -17.92 12.02
C PRO A 118 -8.11 -17.48 10.70
N GLY A 119 -8.25 -16.20 10.35
CA GLY A 119 -7.64 -15.66 9.12
C GLY A 119 -6.12 -15.62 9.20
N TYR A 120 -5.59 -15.28 10.37
CA TYR A 120 -4.16 -15.35 10.63
C TYR A 120 -3.61 -16.76 10.42
N LEU A 121 -4.22 -17.78 11.05
CA LEU A 121 -3.81 -19.18 10.89
C LEU A 121 -3.94 -19.67 9.45
N LEU A 122 -4.99 -19.24 8.73
CA LEU A 122 -5.17 -19.58 7.32
C LEU A 122 -4.04 -19.04 6.44
N ILE A 123 -3.69 -17.77 6.58
CA ILE A 123 -2.62 -17.14 5.77
C ILE A 123 -1.27 -17.79 6.06
N PHE A 124 -0.91 -17.97 7.32
CA PHE A 124 0.38 -18.54 7.67
C PHE A 124 0.44 -20.06 7.49
N GLY A 125 -0.69 -20.76 7.65
CA GLY A 125 -0.81 -22.17 7.24
C GLY A 125 -0.62 -22.37 5.73
N LEU A 126 -1.26 -21.51 4.91
CA LEU A 126 -1.08 -21.53 3.46
C LEU A 126 0.37 -21.19 3.07
N SER A 127 1.01 -20.26 3.80
CA SER A 127 2.43 -19.97 3.62
C SER A 127 3.30 -21.22 3.81
N CYS A 128 3.02 -22.02 4.85
CA CYS A 128 3.75 -23.28 5.08
C CYS A 128 3.51 -24.29 3.95
N VAL A 129 2.30 -24.38 3.41
CA VAL A 129 2.01 -25.25 2.25
C VAL A 129 2.82 -24.82 1.03
N PHE A 130 2.93 -23.53 0.75
CA PHE A 130 3.79 -23.04 -0.34
C PHE A 130 5.25 -23.39 -0.14
N TRP A 131 5.76 -23.36 1.09
CA TRP A 131 7.12 -23.79 1.39
C TRP A 131 7.36 -25.26 1.08
N VAL A 132 6.37 -26.15 1.30
CA VAL A 132 6.49 -27.59 0.98
C VAL A 132 6.69 -27.81 -0.53
N ILE A 133 6.10 -27.00 -1.37
CA ILE A 133 6.25 -27.07 -2.84
C ILE A 133 7.40 -26.20 -3.37
N GLY A 134 8.26 -25.69 -2.50
CA GLY A 134 9.45 -24.91 -2.87
C GLY A 134 9.19 -23.45 -3.21
N ILE A 135 7.99 -22.93 -2.96
CA ILE A 135 7.65 -21.51 -3.16
C ILE A 135 7.81 -20.76 -1.85
N HIS A 136 8.42 -19.56 -1.89
CA HIS A 136 8.59 -18.73 -0.70
C HIS A 136 7.24 -18.15 -0.24
N GLY A 137 6.49 -18.91 0.57
CA GLY A 137 5.09 -18.66 0.92
C GLY A 137 4.84 -17.29 1.53
N THR A 138 5.69 -16.86 2.47
CA THR A 138 5.54 -15.53 3.08
C THR A 138 5.69 -14.39 2.07
N GLN A 139 6.57 -14.51 1.07
CA GLN A 139 6.75 -13.46 0.05
C GLN A 139 5.56 -13.41 -0.92
N VAL A 140 5.02 -14.57 -1.30
CA VAL A 140 3.83 -14.63 -2.18
C VAL A 140 2.60 -14.03 -1.50
N LEU A 141 2.41 -14.29 -0.21
CA LEU A 141 1.26 -13.80 0.54
C LEU A 141 1.44 -12.39 1.11
N LYS A 142 2.67 -11.88 1.15
CA LYS A 142 3.01 -10.57 1.70
C LYS A 142 2.16 -9.41 1.15
N PRO A 143 1.89 -9.29 -0.16
CA PRO A 143 1.02 -8.24 -0.69
C PRO A 143 -0.40 -8.28 -0.11
N VAL A 144 -0.87 -9.46 0.29
CA VAL A 144 -2.22 -9.64 0.83
C VAL A 144 -2.31 -9.19 2.30
N TYR A 145 -1.35 -9.58 3.13
CA TYR A 145 -1.46 -9.35 4.58
C TYR A 145 -0.70 -8.14 5.10
N GLN A 146 0.43 -7.76 4.48
CA GLN A 146 1.35 -6.79 5.06
C GLN A 146 0.72 -5.41 5.28
N ALA A 147 0.00 -4.89 4.28
CA ALA A 147 -0.66 -3.58 4.40
C ALA A 147 -1.64 -3.56 5.58
N THR A 148 -2.45 -4.62 5.70
CA THR A 148 -3.44 -4.77 6.77
C THR A 148 -2.80 -4.90 8.15
N MET A 149 -1.71 -5.66 8.25
CA MET A 149 -1.00 -5.88 9.51
C MET A 149 -0.24 -4.62 9.97
N LEU A 150 0.32 -3.85 9.03
CA LEU A 150 0.94 -2.55 9.33
C LEU A 150 -0.12 -1.52 9.77
N GLU A 151 -1.28 -1.51 9.11
CA GLU A 151 -2.40 -0.64 9.51
C GLU A 151 -2.87 -0.95 10.94
N ALA A 152 -2.90 -2.23 11.33
CA ALA A 152 -3.21 -2.63 12.71
C ALA A 152 -2.20 -2.07 13.72
N VAL A 153 -0.89 -2.01 13.38
CA VAL A 153 0.13 -1.36 14.20
C VAL A 153 -0.14 0.13 14.35
N VAL A 154 -0.43 0.82 13.25
CA VAL A 154 -0.75 2.27 13.27
C VAL A 154 -1.99 2.54 14.12
N SER A 155 -3.06 1.76 13.94
CA SER A 155 -4.28 1.87 14.76
C SER A 155 -4.00 1.68 16.24
N ASN A 156 -3.18 0.71 16.61
CA ASN A 156 -2.79 0.50 18.00
C ASN A 156 -1.97 1.68 18.56
N THR A 157 -1.07 2.22 17.77
CA THR A 157 -0.26 3.38 18.16
C THR A 157 -1.13 4.61 18.40
N ASP A 158 -2.06 4.87 17.48
CA ASP A 158 -3.01 5.99 17.61
C ASP A 158 -3.93 5.81 18.83
N ALA A 159 -4.40 4.57 19.09
CA ALA A 159 -5.20 4.27 20.29
C ALA A 159 -4.44 4.56 21.59
N VAL A 160 -3.18 4.11 21.69
CA VAL A 160 -2.34 4.36 22.87
C VAL A 160 -2.05 5.85 23.04
N GLN A 161 -1.77 6.60 21.98
CA GLN A 161 -1.58 8.05 22.04
C GLN A 161 -2.81 8.78 22.56
N ASN A 162 -4.02 8.26 22.26
CA ASN A 162 -5.28 8.78 22.77
C ASN A 162 -5.72 8.20 24.12
N GLY A 163 -4.82 7.53 24.86
CA GLY A 163 -5.11 6.92 26.16
C GLY A 163 -6.04 5.70 26.09
N GLN A 164 -6.23 5.10 24.91
CA GLN A 164 -7.05 3.91 24.71
C GLN A 164 -6.20 2.64 24.65
N ALA A 165 -6.79 1.49 24.98
CA ALA A 165 -6.11 0.21 24.87
C ALA A 165 -5.92 -0.21 23.40
N PRO A 166 -4.77 -0.82 23.04
CA PRO A 166 -4.56 -1.39 21.70
C PRO A 166 -5.57 -2.51 21.43
N GLN A 167 -6.13 -2.52 20.22
CA GLN A 167 -7.22 -3.45 19.85
C GLN A 167 -6.72 -4.69 19.11
N PHE A 168 -5.57 -4.58 18.41
CA PHE A 168 -5.09 -5.63 17.50
C PHE A 168 -3.84 -6.31 18.07
N ILE A 169 -3.98 -7.52 18.61
CA ILE A 169 -2.85 -8.34 19.05
C ILE A 169 -2.08 -8.88 17.85
N LEU A 170 -2.81 -9.44 16.86
CA LEU A 170 -2.24 -9.97 15.63
C LEU A 170 -1.98 -8.82 14.65
N ASN A 171 -0.74 -8.41 14.54
CA ASN A 171 -0.27 -7.29 13.73
C ASN A 171 1.15 -7.57 13.20
N GLU A 172 1.74 -6.67 12.41
CA GLU A 172 3.07 -6.85 11.81
C GLU A 172 4.17 -7.07 12.86
N THR A 173 4.09 -6.41 14.01
CA THR A 173 5.05 -6.62 15.10
C THR A 173 4.94 -8.04 15.67
N PHE A 174 3.71 -8.54 15.84
CA PHE A 174 3.48 -9.92 16.28
C PHE A 174 4.06 -10.94 15.29
N ILE A 175 3.86 -10.71 13.98
CA ILE A 175 4.42 -11.56 12.92
C ILE A 175 5.94 -11.59 13.03
N SER A 176 6.58 -10.43 13.12
CA SER A 176 8.04 -10.32 13.16
C SER A 176 8.66 -10.94 14.41
N CYS A 177 7.98 -10.82 15.56
CA CYS A 177 8.52 -11.31 16.84
C CYS A 177 8.21 -12.79 17.11
N PHE A 178 7.04 -13.28 16.69
CA PHE A 178 6.56 -14.60 17.10
C PHE A 178 6.30 -15.57 15.96
N THR A 179 5.80 -15.10 14.81
CA THR A 179 5.43 -16.00 13.71
C THR A 179 6.61 -16.43 12.87
N THR A 180 7.58 -15.54 12.67
CA THR A 180 8.78 -15.82 11.86
C THR A 180 9.98 -16.26 12.68
N MET A 181 9.78 -16.77 13.88
CA MET A 181 10.85 -17.37 14.70
C MET A 181 11.54 -18.50 13.94
N GLY A 182 12.86 -18.39 13.80
CA GLY A 182 13.67 -19.34 13.05
C GLY A 182 13.67 -19.13 11.55
N GLY A 183 13.03 -18.02 11.07
CA GLY A 183 12.98 -17.64 9.67
C GLY A 183 11.58 -17.78 9.04
N ALA A 184 11.49 -17.36 7.79
CA ALA A 184 10.21 -17.22 7.07
C ALA A 184 9.44 -18.54 6.85
N GLY A 185 10.09 -19.69 7.02
CA GLY A 185 9.47 -21.04 6.89
C GLY A 185 9.02 -21.64 8.22
N ILE A 186 9.11 -20.91 9.32
CA ILE A 186 8.81 -21.43 10.68
C ILE A 186 9.60 -22.72 10.96
N THR A 187 10.89 -22.68 10.68
CA THR A 187 11.77 -23.87 10.71
C THR A 187 11.96 -24.48 12.09
N ILE A 188 11.57 -23.76 13.16
CA ILE A 188 11.65 -24.29 14.52
C ILE A 188 10.81 -25.58 14.69
N GLY A 189 9.63 -25.64 14.03
CA GLY A 189 8.78 -26.83 14.02
C GLY A 189 9.47 -28.04 13.36
N LEU A 190 10.22 -27.80 12.28
CA LEU A 190 11.00 -28.83 11.60
C LEU A 190 12.16 -29.32 12.50
N VAL A 191 12.85 -28.42 13.19
CA VAL A 191 13.92 -28.78 14.12
C VAL A 191 13.39 -29.67 15.25
N ILE A 192 12.24 -29.29 15.84
CA ILE A 192 11.59 -30.10 16.89
C ILE A 192 11.17 -31.48 16.35
N ALA A 193 10.70 -31.57 15.11
CA ALA A 193 10.29 -32.83 14.50
C ALA A 193 11.46 -33.76 14.14
N LEU A 194 12.68 -33.23 14.04
CA LEU A 194 13.91 -33.99 13.74
C LEU A 194 14.68 -34.42 14.98
N LEU A 195 14.31 -33.91 16.16
CA LEU A 195 14.85 -34.32 17.48
C LEU A 195 14.07 -35.50 18.07
#